data_60c26f790777d7c775ca1a6e9700473c
#
_entry.id   60c26f790777d7c775ca1a6e9700473c
#
_cell.length_a   1.000
_cell.length_b   1.000
_cell.length_c   1.000
_cell.angle_alpha   90.00
_cell.angle_beta   90.00
_cell.angle_gamma   90.00
#
_symmetry.space_group_name_H-M   'P 1'
#
loop_
_entity.id
_entity.type
_entity.pdbx_description
1 polymer ?
#
loop_
_entity_poly.entity_id
_entity_poly.type
_entity_poly.pdbx_seq_one_letter_code
_entity_poly.pdbx_strand_id
1 'polypeptide(L)'
;PVEGTPMDFRCPTAIGVRINQNFEQLKNGNGIDHNWILNTKGDIQQVCATLESSVTGIVLDVYTDEPGIQVYCGNFLDGTLTGKKNTIYNFRASVCLETQKYPDTPNKADWPTAVLRPGEKYESRCIYKFSVHK
;
A
#
# COMPACT_ATOMS: atom_id res chain seq x y z
N PRO A 1 -15.83 -2.58 3.81
CA PRO A 1 -15.38 -2.22 5.16
C PRO A 1 -14.29 -3.17 5.62
N VAL A 2 -13.25 -2.65 6.29
CA VAL A 2 -12.14 -3.47 6.81
C VAL A 2 -12.37 -3.91 8.25
N GLU A 3 -13.32 -3.29 8.94
CA GLU A 3 -13.65 -3.55 10.34
C GLU A 3 -13.95 -5.03 10.60
N GLY A 4 -13.37 -5.59 11.64
CA GLY A 4 -13.53 -7.00 11.99
C GLY A 4 -12.83 -7.99 11.07
N THR A 5 -12.01 -7.52 10.12
CA THR A 5 -11.26 -8.36 9.19
C THR A 5 -9.75 -8.25 9.42
N PRO A 6 -8.94 -9.20 8.90
CA PRO A 6 -7.48 -9.07 8.92
C PRO A 6 -6.94 -7.88 8.13
N MET A 7 -7.77 -7.27 7.27
CA MET A 7 -7.43 -6.10 6.46
C MET A 7 -7.55 -4.77 7.23
N ASP A 8 -7.93 -4.79 8.50
CA ASP A 8 -8.12 -3.59 9.32
C ASP A 8 -6.80 -3.07 9.91
N PHE A 9 -6.15 -2.16 9.20
CA PHE A 9 -4.94 -1.46 9.64
C PHE A 9 -5.22 -0.01 10.08
N ARG A 10 -6.45 0.32 10.50
CA ARG A 10 -6.80 1.64 11.05
C ARG A 10 -6.08 1.95 12.37
N CYS A 11 -5.64 0.93 13.09
CA CYS A 11 -4.74 1.04 14.22
C CYS A 11 -3.39 0.39 13.91
N PRO A 12 -2.27 0.90 14.47
CA PRO A 12 -0.96 0.30 14.30
C PRO A 12 -0.98 -1.19 14.62
N THR A 13 -0.61 -2.01 13.64
CA THR A 13 -0.65 -3.47 13.75
C THR A 13 0.49 -4.06 12.93
N ALA A 14 1.24 -4.98 13.52
CA ALA A 14 2.27 -5.68 12.79
C ALA A 14 1.67 -6.51 11.62
N ILE A 15 2.23 -6.35 10.43
CA ILE A 15 1.78 -7.06 9.22
C ILE A 15 1.78 -8.59 9.45
N GLY A 16 2.83 -9.11 10.09
CA GLY A 16 3.00 -10.54 10.33
C GLY A 16 1.90 -11.21 11.17
N VAL A 17 1.19 -10.46 12.02
CA VAL A 17 0.07 -11.00 12.84
C VAL A 17 -1.17 -11.27 11.99
N ARG A 18 -1.30 -10.64 10.83
CA ARG A 18 -2.51 -10.68 10.00
C ARG A 18 -2.33 -11.38 8.68
N ILE A 19 -1.16 -11.28 8.05
CA ILE A 19 -0.89 -11.68 6.67
C ILE A 19 -1.17 -13.17 6.37
N ASN A 20 -1.14 -14.04 7.40
CA ASN A 20 -1.37 -15.48 7.26
C ASN A 20 -2.73 -15.93 7.81
N GLN A 21 -3.62 -15.02 8.18
CA GLN A 21 -4.92 -15.40 8.72
C GLN A 21 -5.78 -16.08 7.65
N ASN A 22 -6.67 -16.95 8.09
CA ASN A 22 -7.59 -17.68 7.21
C ASN A 22 -8.71 -16.75 6.72
N PHE A 23 -8.39 -15.95 5.70
CA PHE A 23 -9.28 -14.97 5.09
C PHE A 23 -9.15 -15.05 3.57
N GLU A 24 -10.28 -15.04 2.86
CA GLU A 24 -10.33 -15.28 1.41
C GLU A 24 -9.42 -14.34 0.62
N GLN A 25 -9.46 -13.05 0.92
CA GLN A 25 -8.64 -12.05 0.23
C GLN A 25 -7.13 -12.31 0.42
N LEU A 26 -6.71 -12.70 1.61
CA LEU A 26 -5.31 -13.05 1.88
C LEU A 26 -4.87 -14.32 1.15
N LYS A 27 -5.79 -15.28 0.97
CA LYS A 27 -5.52 -16.48 0.14
C LYS A 27 -5.35 -16.10 -1.32
N ASN A 28 -6.23 -15.25 -1.85
CA ASN A 28 -6.20 -14.82 -3.25
C ASN A 28 -4.91 -14.05 -3.57
N GLY A 29 -4.42 -13.21 -2.66
CA GLY A 29 -3.19 -12.42 -2.81
C GLY A 29 -1.91 -13.15 -2.37
N ASN A 30 -2.01 -14.42 -1.90
CA ASN A 30 -0.91 -15.12 -1.25
C ASN A 30 -0.30 -14.31 -0.09
N GLY A 31 -1.11 -13.50 0.56
CA GLY A 31 -0.77 -12.51 1.57
C GLY A 31 -1.43 -11.17 1.27
N ILE A 32 -0.77 -10.08 1.63
CA ILE A 32 -1.27 -8.72 1.35
C ILE A 32 -0.79 -8.27 -0.03
N ASP A 33 -1.76 -8.04 -0.92
CA ASP A 33 -1.61 -7.43 -2.25
C ASP A 33 -2.96 -6.80 -2.63
N HIS A 34 -3.32 -5.72 -1.94
CA HIS A 34 -4.67 -5.17 -2.01
C HIS A 34 -4.65 -3.66 -2.02
N ASN A 35 -5.70 -3.06 -2.57
CA ASN A 35 -5.93 -1.62 -2.53
C ASN A 35 -6.84 -1.24 -1.36
N TRP A 36 -6.42 -0.27 -0.56
CA TRP A 36 -7.26 0.39 0.44
C TRP A 36 -7.80 1.71 -0.08
N ILE A 37 -9.06 1.98 0.22
CA ILE A 37 -9.66 3.30 0.06
C ILE A 37 -9.16 4.17 1.22
N LEU A 38 -8.55 5.31 0.90
CA LEU A 38 -7.94 6.20 1.88
C LEU A 38 -8.99 7.09 2.55
N ASN A 39 -8.91 7.21 3.88
CA ASN A 39 -9.77 8.09 4.65
C ASN A 39 -9.49 9.59 4.42
N THR A 40 -8.28 9.92 3.94
CA THR A 40 -7.86 11.31 3.63
C THR A 40 -8.55 11.90 2.41
N LYS A 41 -9.19 11.06 1.57
CA LYS A 41 -9.95 11.49 0.37
C LYS A 41 -9.13 12.40 -0.56
N GLY A 42 -7.83 12.18 -0.68
CA GLY A 42 -6.93 12.97 -1.52
C GLY A 42 -6.41 14.26 -0.87
N ASP A 43 -6.60 14.46 0.43
CA ASP A 43 -5.98 15.57 1.14
C ASP A 43 -4.49 15.31 1.36
N ILE A 44 -3.64 15.91 0.54
CA ILE A 44 -2.18 15.79 0.57
C ILE A 44 -1.53 16.32 1.86
N GLN A 45 -2.27 17.02 2.71
CA GLN A 45 -1.75 17.52 3.98
C GLN A 45 -1.91 16.52 5.12
N GLN A 46 -2.69 15.47 4.91
CA GLN A 46 -2.92 14.42 5.90
C GLN A 46 -2.10 13.17 5.59
N VAL A 47 -1.54 12.55 6.65
CA VAL A 47 -0.92 11.21 6.53
C VAL A 47 -1.99 10.21 6.16
N CYS A 48 -1.82 9.53 5.04
CA CYS A 48 -2.75 8.51 4.58
C CYS A 48 -2.35 7.09 5.00
N ALA A 49 -1.06 6.85 5.20
CA ALA A 49 -0.52 5.58 5.69
C ALA A 49 0.81 5.81 6.42
N THR A 50 1.08 5.00 7.43
CA THR A 50 2.37 4.96 8.14
C THR A 50 2.89 3.53 8.15
N LEU A 51 4.15 3.35 7.77
CA LEU A 51 4.88 2.09 7.91
C LEU A 51 6.05 2.29 8.86
N GLU A 52 6.17 1.41 9.86
CA GLU A 52 7.21 1.48 10.88
C GLU A 52 7.97 0.17 10.99
N SER A 53 9.27 0.26 11.23
CA SER A 53 10.11 -0.88 11.59
C SER A 53 10.49 -0.79 13.07
N SER A 54 9.96 -1.71 13.87
CA SER A 54 10.32 -1.82 15.30
C SER A 54 11.78 -2.23 15.53
N VAL A 55 12.44 -2.77 14.52
CA VAL A 55 13.86 -3.19 14.61
C VAL A 55 14.81 -2.03 14.40
N THR A 56 14.50 -1.13 13.45
CA THR A 56 15.38 -0.02 13.09
C THR A 56 14.89 1.33 13.60
N GLY A 57 13.63 1.42 14.04
CA GLY A 57 12.96 2.66 14.40
C GLY A 57 12.61 3.54 13.19
N ILE A 58 12.87 3.10 11.97
CA ILE A 58 12.52 3.87 10.77
C ILE A 58 11.02 3.95 10.63
N VAL A 59 10.50 5.15 10.41
CA VAL A 59 9.10 5.45 10.12
C VAL A 59 9.00 6.09 8.74
N LEU A 60 8.03 5.62 7.96
CA LEU A 60 7.65 6.18 6.66
C LEU A 60 6.20 6.64 6.74
N ASP A 61 5.97 7.95 6.69
CA ASP A 61 4.66 8.54 6.49
C ASP A 61 4.43 8.81 5.01
N VAL A 62 3.26 8.40 4.51
CA VAL A 62 2.84 8.59 3.12
C VAL A 62 1.73 9.63 3.06
N TYR A 63 1.86 10.55 2.10
CA TYR A 63 0.86 11.54 1.77
C TYR A 63 0.55 11.46 0.27
N THR A 64 -0.72 11.61 -0.12
CA THR A 64 -1.10 11.54 -1.52
C THR A 64 -2.40 12.30 -1.80
N ASP A 65 -2.54 12.80 -3.04
CA ASP A 65 -3.81 13.28 -3.59
C ASP A 65 -4.59 12.17 -4.33
N GLU A 66 -4.09 10.92 -4.32
CA GLU A 66 -4.80 9.77 -4.85
C GLU A 66 -5.84 9.22 -3.85
N PRO A 67 -6.93 8.60 -4.32
CA PRO A 67 -8.00 8.09 -3.47
C PRO A 67 -7.69 6.75 -2.79
N GLY A 68 -6.69 6.02 -3.28
CA GLY A 68 -6.35 4.68 -2.81
C GLY A 68 -4.85 4.45 -2.69
N ILE A 69 -4.53 3.35 -2.00
CA ILE A 69 -3.17 2.86 -1.87
C ILE A 69 -3.17 1.33 -2.00
N GLN A 70 -2.39 0.81 -2.95
CA GLN A 70 -2.05 -0.61 -3.01
C GLN A 70 -0.93 -0.88 -2.00
N VAL A 71 -1.11 -1.91 -1.20
CA VAL A 71 -0.06 -2.43 -0.32
C VAL A 71 0.29 -3.82 -0.79
N TYR A 72 1.56 -4.02 -1.16
CA TYR A 72 2.09 -5.30 -1.59
C TYR A 72 3.25 -5.71 -0.70
N CYS A 73 3.20 -6.92 -0.17
CA CYS A 73 4.19 -7.39 0.80
C CYS A 73 5.22 -8.36 0.22
N GLY A 74 5.51 -8.30 -1.07
CA GLY A 74 6.53 -9.16 -1.69
C GLY A 74 6.14 -10.64 -1.74
N ASN A 75 4.84 -10.95 -1.85
CA ASN A 75 4.31 -12.32 -1.77
C ASN A 75 4.78 -13.25 -2.90
N PHE A 76 5.26 -12.69 -4.01
CA PHE A 76 5.72 -13.43 -5.18
C PHE A 76 7.23 -13.38 -5.38
N LEU A 77 7.96 -12.80 -4.44
CA LEU A 77 9.42 -12.87 -4.40
C LEU A 77 9.82 -14.26 -3.90
N ASP A 78 10.79 -14.89 -4.55
CA ASP A 78 11.18 -16.29 -4.31
C ASP A 78 12.69 -16.50 -4.07
N GLY A 79 13.46 -15.40 -4.02
CA GLY A 79 14.92 -15.45 -3.84
C GLY A 79 15.71 -15.64 -5.13
N THR A 80 15.06 -15.71 -6.30
CA THR A 80 15.76 -15.84 -7.59
C THR A 80 16.33 -14.52 -8.09
N LEU A 81 15.76 -13.39 -7.63
CA LEU A 81 16.18 -12.06 -8.02
C LEU A 81 17.21 -11.49 -7.05
N THR A 82 18.28 -10.92 -7.60
CA THR A 82 19.31 -10.22 -6.85
C THR A 82 19.29 -8.73 -7.23
N GLY A 83 19.09 -7.88 -6.26
CA GLY A 83 19.07 -6.44 -6.43
C GLY A 83 20.39 -5.74 -6.16
N LYS A 84 20.34 -4.45 -5.87
CA LYS A 84 21.51 -3.63 -5.55
C LYS A 84 22.25 -4.20 -4.34
N LYS A 85 23.59 -4.06 -4.34
CA LYS A 85 24.48 -4.57 -3.27
C LYS A 85 24.36 -6.10 -3.03
N ASN A 86 24.03 -6.85 -4.08
CA ASN A 86 23.84 -8.31 -4.01
C ASN A 86 22.77 -8.75 -3.01
N THR A 87 21.77 -7.91 -2.75
CA THR A 87 20.65 -8.26 -1.87
C THR A 87 19.70 -9.20 -2.60
N ILE A 88 19.49 -10.38 -2.05
CA ILE A 88 18.53 -11.38 -2.56
C ILE A 88 17.13 -10.99 -2.11
N TYR A 89 16.18 -10.96 -3.07
CA TYR A 89 14.78 -10.64 -2.79
C TYR A 89 14.02 -11.92 -2.44
N ASN A 90 13.99 -12.23 -1.16
CA ASN A 90 13.29 -13.39 -0.63
C ASN A 90 11.78 -13.11 -0.48
N PHE A 91 11.01 -14.17 -0.30
CA PHE A 91 9.59 -14.12 0.02
C PHE A 91 9.32 -13.13 1.16
N ARG A 92 8.44 -12.18 0.90
CA ARG A 92 8.04 -11.12 1.86
C ARG A 92 9.20 -10.25 2.38
N ALA A 93 10.21 -10.03 1.57
CA ALA A 93 11.36 -9.20 1.93
C ALA A 93 11.11 -7.69 1.73
N SER A 94 9.93 -7.29 1.28
CA SER A 94 9.59 -5.89 0.99
C SER A 94 8.15 -5.55 1.28
N VAL A 95 7.88 -4.26 1.44
CA VAL A 95 6.54 -3.68 1.43
C VAL A 95 6.54 -2.54 0.42
N CYS A 96 5.63 -2.62 -0.56
CA CYS A 96 5.37 -1.54 -1.51
C CYS A 96 4.11 -0.79 -1.08
N LEU A 97 4.16 0.54 -1.17
CA LEU A 97 3.05 1.46 -0.86
C LEU A 97 2.78 2.29 -2.11
N GLU A 98 1.76 1.94 -2.89
CA GLU A 98 1.55 2.43 -4.25
C GLU A 98 0.27 3.28 -4.28
N THR A 99 0.41 4.60 -4.24
CA THR A 99 -0.75 5.50 -4.27
C THR A 99 -1.33 5.57 -5.68
N GLN A 100 -2.65 5.39 -5.83
CA GLN A 100 -3.28 5.19 -7.12
C GLN A 100 -4.79 5.42 -7.12
N LYS A 101 -5.38 5.47 -8.32
CA LYS A 101 -6.82 5.20 -8.52
C LYS A 101 -7.09 3.73 -8.21
N TYR A 102 -8.36 3.41 -7.87
CA TYR A 102 -8.70 2.03 -7.54
C TYR A 102 -8.53 1.10 -8.76
N PRO A 103 -8.04 -0.14 -8.57
CA PRO A 103 -8.10 -1.16 -9.60
C PRO A 103 -9.53 -1.34 -10.14
N ASP A 104 -9.68 -1.65 -11.44
CA ASP A 104 -10.97 -1.81 -12.11
C ASP A 104 -11.81 -0.52 -12.27
N THR A 105 -11.25 0.66 -11.96
CA THR A 105 -11.95 1.96 -12.10
C THR A 105 -12.60 2.16 -13.48
N PRO A 106 -12.03 1.75 -14.63
CA PRO A 106 -12.68 1.94 -15.93
C PRO A 106 -14.06 1.25 -16.05
N ASN A 107 -14.30 0.22 -15.25
CA ASN A 107 -15.55 -0.54 -15.23
C ASN A 107 -16.51 -0.12 -14.11
N LYS A 108 -16.18 0.93 -13.36
CA LYS A 108 -16.92 1.39 -12.18
C LYS A 108 -17.28 2.86 -12.32
N ALA A 109 -18.47 3.13 -12.83
CA ALA A 109 -18.93 4.50 -13.10
C ALA A 109 -19.01 5.41 -11.85
N ASP A 110 -19.20 4.81 -10.67
CA ASP A 110 -19.35 5.54 -9.40
C ASP A 110 -18.00 5.84 -8.72
N TRP A 111 -16.90 5.32 -9.28
CA TRP A 111 -15.57 5.52 -8.71
C TRP A 111 -14.85 6.73 -9.31
N PRO A 112 -13.85 7.29 -8.61
CA PRO A 112 -13.00 8.33 -9.19
C PRO A 112 -12.40 7.86 -10.51
N THR A 113 -12.66 8.59 -11.58
CA THR A 113 -12.21 8.17 -12.92
C THR A 113 -10.69 8.09 -13.06
N ALA A 114 -10.21 7.09 -13.78
CA ALA A 114 -8.82 6.98 -14.23
C ALA A 114 -8.65 7.39 -15.71
N VAL A 115 -9.72 7.86 -16.35
CA VAL A 115 -9.69 8.26 -17.77
C VAL A 115 -9.06 9.63 -17.90
N LEU A 116 -8.02 9.74 -18.72
CA LEU A 116 -7.42 10.99 -19.18
C LEU A 116 -7.84 11.24 -20.63
N ARG A 117 -8.50 12.35 -20.90
CA ARG A 117 -8.96 12.70 -22.25
C ARG A 117 -7.92 13.54 -23.00
N PRO A 118 -7.94 13.54 -24.35
CA PRO A 118 -7.08 14.43 -25.11
C PRO A 118 -7.18 15.89 -24.66
N GLY A 119 -6.04 16.52 -24.41
CA GLY A 119 -5.95 17.89 -23.92
C GLY A 119 -6.01 18.05 -22.40
N GLU A 120 -6.35 17.01 -21.66
CA GLU A 120 -6.27 17.02 -20.19
C GLU A 120 -4.85 16.77 -19.70
N LYS A 121 -4.50 17.30 -18.53
CA LYS A 121 -3.20 17.05 -17.87
C LYS A 121 -3.42 16.10 -16.69
N TYR A 122 -2.62 15.04 -16.63
CA TYR A 122 -2.53 14.19 -15.43
C TYR A 122 -1.53 14.80 -14.45
N GLU A 123 -1.97 15.01 -13.23
CA GLU A 123 -1.13 15.43 -12.11
C GLU A 123 -1.45 14.56 -10.90
N SER A 124 -0.42 14.00 -10.27
CA SER A 124 -0.54 13.24 -9.04
C SER A 124 0.68 13.48 -8.16
N ARG A 125 0.49 13.49 -6.86
CA ARG A 125 1.55 13.67 -5.88
C ARG A 125 1.52 12.56 -4.86
N CYS A 126 2.71 12.00 -4.62
CA CYS A 126 2.98 11.10 -3.52
C CYS A 126 4.23 11.59 -2.79
N ILE A 127 4.12 11.75 -1.47
CA ILE A 127 5.24 12.20 -0.63
C ILE A 127 5.54 11.08 0.36
N TYR A 128 6.79 10.64 0.38
CA TYR A 128 7.34 9.73 1.37
C TYR A 128 8.20 10.54 2.35
N LYS A 129 7.73 10.66 3.58
CA LYS A 129 8.44 11.36 4.63
C LYS A 129 9.03 10.36 5.62
N PHE A 130 10.36 10.32 5.67
CA PHE A 130 11.08 9.43 6.58
C PHE A 130 11.40 10.15 7.88
N SER A 131 11.28 9.41 8.98
CA SER A 131 11.73 9.81 10.31
C SER A 131 12.22 8.58 11.08
N VAL A 132 12.68 8.80 12.30
CA VAL A 132 13.16 7.73 13.20
C VAL A 132 12.57 7.97 14.58
N HIS A 133 11.95 6.96 15.17
CA HIS A 133 11.66 6.97 16.60
C HIS A 133 12.96 6.89 17.39
N LYS A 134 13.12 7.80 18.35
CA LYS A 134 14.24 7.81 19.29
C LYS A 134 13.97 6.87 20.46
#